data_e162102d94d8e2e4d86d16539e55a74f
#
_entry.id   e162102d94d8e2e4d86d16539e55a74f
#
_cell.length_a   1.000
_cell.length_b   1.000
_cell.length_c   1.000
_cell.angle_alpha   90.00
_cell.angle_beta   90.00
_cell.angle_gamma   90.00
#
_symmetry.space_group_name_H-M   'P 1'
#
loop_
_entity.id
_entity.type
_entity.pdbx_description
1 polymer ?
#
loop_
_entity_poly.entity_id
_entity_poly.type
_entity_poly.pdbx_seq_one_letter_code
_entity_poly.pdbx_strand_id
1 'polypeptide(L)'
;MKYLCVYYQIIRKVFWNMKTFLFQGDSITDANRDDENNDNFGMGCGYAFLLASEFERNNKGKIKFINRGKSGDRITDVYARIKEDIINLKPDFMSILIGVNDVSHELTMNCGVSPEKFKKIYGMLIEEIRESLPEIKIIILEPFILKGSCTEKLWEEFNAEVRKLAEISKQVAEISDLDFVPLQDKFDKISSDGDTRYWSVDGIHPTSAGHQVIKEELHKVIENYI
;
A
#
# COMPACT_ATOMS: atom_id res chain seq x y z
N MET A 1 -40.14 23.82 -1.47
CA MET A 1 -39.01 24.23 -0.62
C MET A 1 -38.70 23.28 0.53
N LYS A 2 -39.67 22.73 1.28
CA LYS A 2 -39.42 21.77 2.38
C LYS A 2 -38.73 20.45 1.94
N TYR A 3 -39.06 19.91 0.76
CA TYR A 3 -38.47 18.67 0.26
C TYR A 3 -37.03 18.78 -0.19
N LEU A 4 -36.60 19.94 -0.73
CA LEU A 4 -35.19 20.20 -1.06
C LEU A 4 -34.32 20.28 0.23
N CYS A 5 -34.84 20.86 1.31
CA CYS A 5 -34.10 20.98 2.56
C CYS A 5 -33.88 19.61 3.24
N VAL A 6 -34.91 18.73 3.20
CA VAL A 6 -34.82 17.36 3.72
C VAL A 6 -33.87 16.51 2.87
N TYR A 7 -33.92 16.66 1.54
CA TYR A 7 -33.00 15.94 0.62
C TYR A 7 -31.54 16.40 0.82
N TYR A 8 -31.33 17.71 1.02
CA TYR A 8 -30.01 18.27 1.33
C TYR A 8 -29.49 17.84 2.71
N GLN A 9 -30.36 17.70 3.71
CA GLN A 9 -29.99 17.19 5.04
C GLN A 9 -29.70 15.69 5.03
N ILE A 10 -30.42 14.90 4.23
CA ILE A 10 -30.17 13.46 4.07
C ILE A 10 -28.86 13.24 3.33
N ILE A 11 -28.63 13.97 2.21
CA ILE A 11 -27.34 13.90 1.48
C ILE A 11 -26.20 14.34 2.39
N ARG A 12 -26.30 15.44 3.12
CA ARG A 12 -25.29 15.84 4.11
C ARG A 12 -25.03 14.78 5.16
N LYS A 13 -26.07 14.13 5.70
CA LYS A 13 -25.93 13.10 6.74
C LYS A 13 -25.29 11.80 6.23
N VAL A 14 -25.51 11.45 4.99
CA VAL A 14 -24.90 10.27 4.33
C VAL A 14 -23.42 10.54 3.97
N PHE A 15 -23.09 11.74 3.48
CA PHE A 15 -21.71 12.09 3.13
C PHE A 15 -20.84 12.49 4.33
N TRP A 16 -21.40 12.82 5.50
CA TRP A 16 -20.63 13.24 6.68
C TRP A 16 -20.10 12.09 7.53
N ASN A 17 -20.41 10.85 7.17
CA ASN A 17 -19.97 9.67 7.93
C ASN A 17 -19.21 8.66 7.06
N MET A 18 -18.85 9.03 5.81
CA MET A 18 -18.10 8.16 4.92
C MET A 18 -16.61 8.27 5.22
N LYS A 19 -16.02 7.19 5.67
CA LYS A 19 -14.58 7.08 5.92
C LYS A 19 -13.82 6.95 4.61
N THR A 20 -12.58 7.42 4.57
CA THR A 20 -11.70 7.28 3.41
C THR A 20 -10.54 6.37 3.75
N PHE A 21 -10.35 5.32 2.93
CA PHE A 21 -9.20 4.44 2.97
C PHE A 21 -8.29 4.71 1.76
N LEU A 22 -7.04 5.06 2.03
CA LEU A 22 -6.02 5.34 1.02
C LEU A 22 -5.03 4.18 0.91
N PHE A 23 -4.80 3.68 -0.30
CA PHE A 23 -3.70 2.78 -0.61
C PHE A 23 -2.55 3.58 -1.20
N GLN A 24 -1.37 3.52 -0.57
CA GLN A 24 -0.15 4.16 -1.05
C GLN A 24 0.93 3.10 -1.29
N GLY A 25 1.80 3.33 -2.26
CA GLY A 25 2.88 2.41 -2.61
C GLY A 25 3.38 2.57 -4.04
N ASP A 26 4.02 1.54 -4.53
CA ASP A 26 4.63 1.46 -5.86
C ASP A 26 3.74 0.71 -6.89
N SER A 27 4.35 0.03 -7.87
CA SER A 27 3.66 -0.73 -8.92
C SER A 27 2.77 -1.86 -8.39
N ILE A 28 3.11 -2.43 -7.23
CA ILE A 28 2.29 -3.48 -6.60
C ILE A 28 0.95 -2.91 -6.12
N THR A 29 0.96 -1.67 -5.65
CA THR A 29 -0.26 -0.96 -5.23
C THR A 29 -0.98 -0.33 -6.41
N ASP A 30 -0.24 0.28 -7.36
CA ASP A 30 -0.75 0.86 -8.61
C ASP A 30 -1.58 -0.17 -9.39
N ALA A 31 -0.98 -1.30 -9.74
CA ALA A 31 -1.62 -2.41 -10.46
C ALA A 31 -2.49 -1.94 -11.64
N ASN A 32 -1.96 -1.04 -12.47
CA ASN A 32 -2.62 -0.41 -13.61
C ASN A 32 -3.85 0.44 -13.22
N ARG A 33 -3.78 1.18 -12.12
CA ARG A 33 -4.81 2.16 -11.78
C ARG A 33 -4.89 3.28 -12.84
N ASP A 34 -6.03 3.91 -12.91
CA ASP A 34 -6.24 5.10 -13.73
C ASP A 34 -5.86 6.35 -12.93
N ASP A 35 -4.87 7.12 -13.40
CA ASP A 35 -4.38 8.33 -12.75
C ASP A 35 -5.45 9.45 -12.67
N GLU A 36 -6.35 9.50 -13.65
CA GLU A 36 -7.36 10.55 -13.76
C GLU A 36 -8.66 10.20 -13.04
N ASN A 37 -8.91 8.91 -12.82
CA ASN A 37 -10.16 8.42 -12.25
C ASN A 37 -9.92 7.65 -10.95
N ASN A 38 -10.42 8.19 -9.83
CA ASN A 38 -10.30 7.57 -8.50
C ASN A 38 -11.57 6.87 -8.04
N ASP A 39 -12.50 6.59 -8.95
CA ASP A 39 -13.64 5.73 -8.65
C ASP A 39 -13.27 4.25 -8.77
N ASN A 40 -14.25 3.37 -8.59
CA ASN A 40 -14.06 1.92 -8.60
C ASN A 40 -13.35 1.38 -9.86
N PHE A 41 -13.51 2.04 -11.00
CA PHE A 41 -12.85 1.65 -12.26
C PHE A 41 -11.39 2.11 -12.31
N GLY A 42 -11.04 3.13 -11.56
CA GLY A 42 -9.68 3.67 -11.47
C GLY A 42 -8.80 3.00 -10.42
N MET A 43 -9.30 2.01 -9.66
CA MET A 43 -8.56 1.35 -8.57
C MET A 43 -7.45 0.38 -9.03
N GLY A 44 -7.34 0.11 -10.34
CA GLY A 44 -6.44 -0.92 -10.86
C GLY A 44 -7.01 -2.33 -10.73
N CYS A 45 -6.16 -3.36 -10.81
CA CYS A 45 -6.57 -4.77 -10.76
C CYS A 45 -5.86 -5.57 -9.64
N GLY A 46 -5.21 -4.88 -8.70
CA GLY A 46 -4.44 -5.50 -7.63
C GLY A 46 -5.20 -5.64 -6.30
N TYR A 47 -4.44 -5.85 -5.22
CA TYR A 47 -4.99 -6.07 -3.87
C TYR A 47 -5.87 -4.92 -3.39
N ALA A 48 -5.58 -3.68 -3.80
CA ALA A 48 -6.37 -2.51 -3.46
C ALA A 48 -7.80 -2.61 -4.00
N PHE A 49 -7.95 -3.00 -5.28
CA PHE A 49 -9.25 -3.24 -5.90
C PHE A 49 -9.99 -4.42 -5.25
N LEU A 50 -9.28 -5.53 -5.00
CA LEU A 50 -9.88 -6.73 -4.38
C LEU A 50 -10.43 -6.42 -2.99
N LEU A 51 -9.69 -5.67 -2.19
CA LEU A 51 -10.11 -5.25 -0.86
C LEU A 51 -11.30 -4.28 -0.93
N ALA A 52 -11.20 -3.25 -1.77
CA ALA A 52 -12.27 -2.26 -1.96
C ALA A 52 -13.59 -2.93 -2.36
N SER A 53 -13.56 -3.84 -3.34
CA SER A 53 -14.76 -4.53 -3.84
C SER A 53 -15.46 -5.36 -2.75
N GLU A 54 -14.70 -6.03 -1.88
CA GLU A 54 -15.26 -6.80 -0.78
C GLU A 54 -15.89 -5.90 0.30
N PHE A 55 -15.19 -4.85 0.71
CA PHE A 55 -15.70 -3.93 1.73
C PHE A 55 -16.90 -3.12 1.24
N GLU A 56 -16.90 -2.63 0.01
CA GLU A 56 -18.02 -1.89 -0.57
C GLU A 56 -19.29 -2.74 -0.67
N ARG A 57 -19.14 -4.02 -1.03
CA ARG A 57 -20.27 -4.95 -1.03
C ARG A 57 -20.94 -5.04 0.34
N ASN A 58 -20.16 -5.08 1.41
CA ASN A 58 -20.65 -5.32 2.78
C ASN A 58 -21.00 -4.01 3.51
N ASN A 59 -20.41 -2.87 3.10
CA ASN A 59 -20.46 -1.58 3.81
C ASN A 59 -20.94 -0.43 2.91
N LYS A 60 -22.03 -0.64 2.18
CA LYS A 60 -22.57 0.31 1.20
C LYS A 60 -22.53 1.77 1.68
N GLY A 61 -21.71 2.60 1.02
CA GLY A 61 -21.61 4.04 1.24
C GLY A 61 -20.96 4.45 2.57
N LYS A 62 -20.29 3.55 3.29
CA LYS A 62 -19.59 3.88 4.54
C LYS A 62 -18.12 4.21 4.34
N ILE A 63 -17.50 3.65 3.30
CA ILE A 63 -16.07 3.80 3.02
C ILE A 63 -15.88 4.19 1.57
N LYS A 64 -15.00 5.15 1.34
CA LYS A 64 -14.45 5.50 0.05
C LYS A 64 -13.02 4.97 -0.03
N PHE A 65 -12.70 4.24 -1.08
CA PHE A 65 -11.35 3.76 -1.34
C PHE A 65 -10.66 4.64 -2.40
N ILE A 66 -9.38 4.91 -2.19
CA ILE A 66 -8.54 5.69 -3.10
C ILE A 66 -7.21 4.94 -3.27
N ASN A 67 -6.79 4.70 -4.51
CA ASN A 67 -5.49 4.16 -4.82
C ASN A 67 -4.55 5.29 -5.30
N ARG A 68 -3.41 5.46 -4.63
CA ARG A 68 -2.33 6.41 -4.96
C ARG A 68 -1.00 5.72 -5.17
N GLY A 69 -0.99 4.40 -5.34
CA GLY A 69 0.20 3.69 -5.79
C GLY A 69 0.69 4.24 -7.12
N LYS A 70 2.01 4.29 -7.31
CA LYS A 70 2.61 4.73 -8.56
C LYS A 70 3.80 3.86 -8.93
N SER A 71 3.72 3.28 -10.12
CA SER A 71 4.75 2.36 -10.63
C SER A 71 6.14 3.00 -10.63
N GLY A 72 7.13 2.28 -10.08
CA GLY A 72 8.50 2.73 -9.98
C GLY A 72 8.83 3.57 -8.74
N ASP A 73 7.84 3.91 -7.91
CA ASP A 73 8.10 4.74 -6.72
C ASP A 73 9.02 4.06 -5.71
N ARG A 74 9.92 4.87 -5.16
CA ARG A 74 10.74 4.62 -3.97
C ARG A 74 10.15 5.40 -2.80
N ILE A 75 10.65 5.18 -1.61
CA ILE A 75 10.21 5.96 -0.43
C ILE A 75 10.39 7.48 -0.63
N THR A 76 11.44 7.89 -1.34
CA THR A 76 11.69 9.30 -1.69
C THR A 76 10.62 9.90 -2.57
N ASP A 77 10.08 9.12 -3.50
CA ASP A 77 9.09 9.56 -4.47
C ASP A 77 7.70 9.69 -3.79
N VAL A 78 7.38 8.76 -2.89
CA VAL A 78 6.19 8.87 -2.02
C VAL A 78 6.28 10.12 -1.14
N TYR A 79 7.43 10.35 -0.48
CA TYR A 79 7.63 11.53 0.36
C TYR A 79 7.52 12.84 -0.43
N ALA A 80 8.06 12.89 -1.64
CA ALA A 80 7.98 14.07 -2.50
C ALA A 80 6.53 14.48 -2.84
N ARG A 81 5.60 13.53 -2.85
CA ARG A 81 4.18 13.75 -3.15
C ARG A 81 3.26 13.65 -1.92
N ILE A 82 3.82 13.65 -0.71
CA ILE A 82 3.08 13.48 0.55
C ILE A 82 1.87 14.40 0.64
N LYS A 83 2.02 15.65 0.22
CA LYS A 83 0.95 16.65 0.33
C LYS A 83 -0.19 16.40 -0.64
N GLU A 84 0.14 16.08 -1.88
CA GLU A 84 -0.83 15.84 -2.95
C GLU A 84 -1.55 14.50 -2.77
N ASP A 85 -0.79 13.45 -2.54
CA ASP A 85 -1.29 12.08 -2.56
C ASP A 85 -1.82 11.59 -1.20
N ILE A 86 -1.51 12.30 -0.09
CA ILE A 86 -1.90 11.86 1.24
C ILE A 86 -2.62 12.97 2.01
N ILE A 87 -1.91 14.07 2.36
CA ILE A 87 -2.43 15.07 3.30
C ILE A 87 -3.67 15.77 2.78
N ASN A 88 -3.69 16.17 1.50
CA ASN A 88 -4.83 16.89 0.90
C ASN A 88 -6.07 15.99 0.75
N LEU A 89 -5.89 14.66 0.70
CA LEU A 89 -6.99 13.70 0.59
C LEU A 89 -7.66 13.43 1.94
N LYS A 90 -6.99 13.74 3.05
CA LYS A 90 -7.48 13.60 4.42
C LYS A 90 -8.05 12.20 4.70
N PRO A 91 -7.31 11.12 4.45
CA PRO A 91 -7.81 9.78 4.72
C PRO A 91 -7.96 9.52 6.22
N ASP A 92 -8.96 8.72 6.59
CA ASP A 92 -9.11 8.20 7.94
C ASP A 92 -8.19 6.99 8.18
N PHE A 93 -7.95 6.22 7.11
CA PHE A 93 -7.09 5.04 7.11
C PHE A 93 -6.15 5.07 5.92
N MET A 94 -4.95 4.57 6.10
CA MET A 94 -3.97 4.43 5.01
C MET A 94 -3.19 3.14 5.16
N SER A 95 -2.97 2.43 4.05
CA SER A 95 -1.94 1.40 3.94
C SER A 95 -0.80 1.89 3.06
N ILE A 96 0.44 1.46 3.37
CA ILE A 96 1.62 1.77 2.57
C ILE A 96 2.46 0.51 2.35
N LEU A 97 2.71 0.17 1.08
CA LEU A 97 3.59 -0.91 0.64
C LEU A 97 4.66 -0.32 -0.28
N ILE A 98 5.89 -0.20 0.24
CA ILE A 98 7.00 0.47 -0.46
C ILE A 98 8.35 -0.13 -0.04
N GLY A 99 9.34 -0.11 -0.92
CA GLY A 99 10.71 -0.51 -0.60
C GLY A 99 11.38 -1.38 -1.66
N VAL A 100 10.65 -2.15 -2.45
CA VAL A 100 11.25 -3.00 -3.47
C VAL A 100 12.00 -2.21 -4.54
N ASN A 101 11.49 -1.04 -4.93
CA ASN A 101 12.15 -0.18 -5.91
C ASN A 101 13.35 0.57 -5.34
N ASP A 102 13.38 0.83 -4.04
CA ASP A 102 14.56 1.39 -3.39
C ASP A 102 15.77 0.48 -3.58
N VAL A 103 15.58 -0.84 -3.54
CA VAL A 103 16.59 -1.86 -3.82
C VAL A 103 16.76 -2.09 -5.32
N SER A 104 15.67 -2.32 -6.05
CA SER A 104 15.73 -2.63 -7.49
C SER A 104 16.44 -1.55 -8.29
N HIS A 105 16.13 -0.29 -8.03
CA HIS A 105 16.76 0.84 -8.71
C HIS A 105 18.23 1.00 -8.33
N GLU A 106 18.64 0.61 -7.12
CA GLU A 106 20.06 0.58 -6.75
C GLU A 106 20.81 -0.49 -7.54
N LEU A 107 20.31 -1.73 -7.50
CA LEU A 107 21.01 -2.86 -8.13
C LEU A 107 21.01 -2.82 -9.65
N THR A 108 20.02 -2.18 -10.28
CA THR A 108 19.87 -2.21 -11.74
C THR A 108 20.19 -0.88 -12.42
N MET A 109 20.05 0.25 -11.73
CA MET A 109 20.17 1.60 -12.32
C MET A 109 21.08 2.54 -11.51
N ASN A 110 21.62 2.10 -10.36
CA ASN A 110 22.44 2.91 -9.45
C ASN A 110 21.76 4.22 -9.02
N CYS A 111 20.45 4.14 -8.75
CA CYS A 111 19.64 5.29 -8.31
C CYS A 111 18.60 4.89 -7.23
N GLY A 112 18.91 3.88 -6.45
CA GLY A 112 18.09 3.43 -5.33
C GLY A 112 18.20 4.33 -4.08
N VAL A 113 17.77 3.78 -2.95
CA VAL A 113 17.83 4.48 -1.66
C VAL A 113 18.50 3.57 -0.63
N SER A 114 19.59 4.07 0.00
CA SER A 114 20.26 3.27 1.03
C SER A 114 19.35 2.97 2.23
N PRO A 115 19.58 1.86 2.93
CA PRO A 115 18.77 1.49 4.10
C PRO A 115 18.68 2.58 5.17
N GLU A 116 19.76 3.29 5.44
CA GLU A 116 19.79 4.39 6.43
C GLU A 116 18.92 5.57 5.97
N LYS A 117 18.99 5.90 4.68
CA LYS A 117 18.17 6.96 4.09
C LYS A 117 16.69 6.54 4.02
N PHE A 118 16.41 5.28 3.66
CA PHE A 118 15.08 4.71 3.67
C PHE A 118 14.42 4.84 5.06
N LYS A 119 15.12 4.40 6.12
CA LYS A 119 14.65 4.52 7.50
C LYS A 119 14.33 5.96 7.88
N LYS A 120 15.24 6.87 7.56
CA LYS A 120 15.08 8.30 7.87
C LYS A 120 13.88 8.91 7.17
N ILE A 121 13.74 8.68 5.87
CA ILE A 121 12.66 9.26 5.06
C ILE A 121 11.32 8.64 5.46
N TYR A 122 11.28 7.33 5.74
CA TYR A 122 10.06 6.67 6.20
C TYR A 122 9.59 7.26 7.55
N GLY A 123 10.50 7.45 8.50
CA GLY A 123 10.20 8.12 9.76
C GLY A 123 9.64 9.53 9.57
N MET A 124 10.29 10.35 8.73
CA MET A 124 9.84 11.69 8.38
C MET A 124 8.45 11.67 7.71
N LEU A 125 8.20 10.72 6.82
CA LEU A 125 6.89 10.55 6.16
C LEU A 125 5.78 10.32 7.19
N ILE A 126 5.98 9.38 8.11
CA ILE A 126 4.99 9.06 9.15
C ILE A 126 4.76 10.24 10.10
N GLU A 127 5.84 10.91 10.52
CA GLU A 127 5.79 12.09 11.41
C GLU A 127 4.96 13.22 10.77
N GLU A 128 5.26 13.62 9.53
CA GLU A 128 4.57 14.71 8.82
C GLU A 128 3.09 14.38 8.54
N ILE A 129 2.78 13.11 8.23
CA ILE A 129 1.39 12.67 8.08
C ILE A 129 0.63 12.83 9.41
N ARG A 130 1.20 12.37 10.51
CA ARG A 130 0.56 12.44 11.83
C ARG A 130 0.41 13.87 12.36
N GLU A 131 1.40 14.73 12.08
CA GLU A 131 1.28 16.17 12.39
C GLU A 131 0.10 16.81 11.65
N SER A 132 -0.10 16.44 10.39
CA SER A 132 -1.18 16.99 9.55
C SER A 132 -2.54 16.32 9.78
N LEU A 133 -2.54 15.04 10.15
CA LEU A 133 -3.72 14.16 10.28
C LEU A 133 -3.60 13.33 11.58
N PRO A 134 -3.79 13.93 12.78
CA PRO A 134 -3.51 13.27 14.07
C PRO A 134 -4.32 11.99 14.33
N GLU A 135 -5.51 11.88 13.74
CA GLU A 135 -6.42 10.74 13.96
C GLU A 135 -6.27 9.62 12.91
N ILE A 136 -5.37 9.78 11.92
CA ILE A 136 -5.19 8.79 10.86
C ILE A 136 -4.69 7.45 11.43
N LYS A 137 -5.25 6.36 10.92
CA LYS A 137 -4.73 5.01 11.15
C LYS A 137 -3.87 4.59 9.98
N ILE A 138 -2.60 4.29 10.24
CA ILE A 138 -1.61 3.91 9.22
C ILE A 138 -1.24 2.46 9.42
N ILE A 139 -1.21 1.70 8.33
CA ILE A 139 -0.83 0.28 8.27
C ILE A 139 0.37 0.18 7.34
N ILE A 140 1.49 -0.33 7.83
CA ILE A 140 2.67 -0.61 7.01
C ILE A 140 2.60 -2.06 6.54
N LEU A 141 2.68 -2.29 5.22
CA LEU A 141 2.85 -3.62 4.65
C LEU A 141 4.33 -3.88 4.40
N GLU A 142 4.76 -5.11 4.70
CA GLU A 142 6.13 -5.54 4.48
C GLU A 142 6.49 -5.55 2.99
N PRO A 143 7.57 -4.85 2.55
CA PRO A 143 8.11 -5.09 1.23
C PRO A 143 8.64 -6.53 1.15
N PHE A 144 8.32 -7.23 0.06
CA PHE A 144 8.66 -8.62 -0.15
C PHE A 144 9.23 -8.87 -1.54
N ILE A 145 9.88 -10.00 -1.73
CA ILE A 145 10.46 -10.40 -3.00
C ILE A 145 10.43 -11.92 -3.18
N LEU A 146 10.28 -12.35 -4.42
CA LEU A 146 10.39 -13.75 -4.82
C LEU A 146 11.48 -13.91 -5.87
N LYS A 147 11.94 -15.15 -6.09
CA LYS A 147 12.85 -15.46 -7.19
C LYS A 147 12.06 -15.50 -8.50
N GLY A 148 12.45 -14.67 -9.46
CA GLY A 148 11.78 -14.57 -10.75
C GLY A 148 12.67 -13.90 -11.80
N SER A 149 12.15 -13.67 -12.99
CA SER A 149 12.94 -13.19 -14.14
C SER A 149 13.63 -11.83 -13.92
N CYS A 150 13.06 -10.96 -13.08
CA CYS A 150 13.66 -9.68 -12.72
C CYS A 150 14.68 -9.77 -11.59
N THR A 151 14.64 -10.83 -10.77
CA THR A 151 15.42 -10.93 -9.53
C THR A 151 16.46 -12.04 -9.55
N GLU A 152 16.29 -13.07 -10.41
CA GLU A 152 17.11 -14.29 -10.37
C GLU A 152 18.60 -14.08 -10.60
N LYS A 153 18.99 -13.09 -11.42
CA LYS A 153 20.40 -12.82 -11.76
C LYS A 153 21.21 -12.25 -10.58
N LEU A 154 20.55 -11.49 -9.70
CA LEU A 154 21.12 -10.88 -8.50
C LEU A 154 20.30 -11.29 -7.28
N TRP A 155 19.89 -12.57 -7.24
CA TRP A 155 18.94 -13.04 -6.22
C TRP A 155 19.44 -12.83 -4.79
N GLU A 156 20.69 -13.15 -4.53
CA GLU A 156 21.25 -13.04 -3.17
C GLU A 156 21.26 -11.60 -2.69
N GLU A 157 21.61 -10.65 -3.57
CA GLU A 157 21.61 -9.21 -3.28
C GLU A 157 20.18 -8.68 -3.11
N PHE A 158 19.26 -9.02 -4.03
CA PHE A 158 17.86 -8.62 -3.93
C PHE A 158 17.24 -9.14 -2.63
N ASN A 159 17.39 -10.43 -2.36
CA ASN A 159 16.81 -11.06 -1.18
C ASN A 159 17.37 -10.44 0.12
N ALA A 160 18.69 -10.23 0.19
CA ALA A 160 19.32 -9.63 1.36
C ALA A 160 18.87 -8.18 1.59
N GLU A 161 18.88 -7.34 0.55
CA GLU A 161 18.56 -5.92 0.70
C GLU A 161 17.07 -5.66 0.90
N VAL A 162 16.16 -6.40 0.21
CA VAL A 162 14.71 -6.24 0.43
C VAL A 162 14.33 -6.68 1.85
N ARG A 163 14.88 -7.80 2.36
CA ARG A 163 14.64 -8.22 3.75
C ARG A 163 15.18 -7.22 4.78
N LYS A 164 16.28 -6.54 4.46
CA LYS A 164 16.79 -5.44 5.31
C LYS A 164 15.80 -4.27 5.35
N LEU A 165 15.21 -3.88 4.22
CA LEU A 165 14.19 -2.83 4.19
C LEU A 165 12.87 -3.30 4.84
N ALA A 166 12.52 -4.58 4.75
CA ALA A 166 11.39 -5.18 5.45
C ALA A 166 11.54 -5.04 6.98
N GLU A 167 12.72 -5.37 7.51
CA GLU A 167 13.02 -5.20 8.93
C GLU A 167 12.99 -3.73 9.36
N ILE A 168 13.51 -2.82 8.53
CA ILE A 168 13.42 -1.37 8.77
C ILE A 168 11.96 -0.90 8.78
N SER A 169 11.13 -1.36 7.85
CA SER A 169 9.71 -1.03 7.79
C SER A 169 8.98 -1.49 9.06
N LYS A 170 9.29 -2.68 9.55
CA LYS A 170 8.80 -3.20 10.83
C LYS A 170 9.24 -2.32 12.02
N GLN A 171 10.52 -1.95 12.09
CA GLN A 171 11.03 -1.06 13.14
C GLN A 171 10.36 0.32 13.11
N VAL A 172 10.08 0.87 11.91
CA VAL A 172 9.34 2.13 11.78
C VAL A 172 7.92 1.98 12.32
N ALA A 173 7.25 0.87 12.00
CA ALA A 173 5.93 0.57 12.54
C ALA A 173 5.94 0.48 14.07
N GLU A 174 6.87 -0.28 14.64
CA GLU A 174 7.03 -0.44 16.11
C GLU A 174 7.32 0.89 16.82
N ILE A 175 8.28 1.68 16.32
CA ILE A 175 8.66 2.98 16.91
C ILE A 175 7.49 3.97 16.85
N SER A 176 6.69 3.89 15.80
CA SER A 176 5.56 4.81 15.57
C SER A 176 4.23 4.28 16.09
N ASP A 177 4.19 3.13 16.75
CA ASP A 177 2.97 2.46 17.23
C ASP A 177 1.92 2.33 16.09
N LEU A 178 2.33 1.67 15.01
CA LEU A 178 1.53 1.39 13.82
C LEU A 178 1.34 -0.10 13.62
N ASP A 179 0.26 -0.48 12.96
CA ASP A 179 0.11 -1.85 12.50
C ASP A 179 1.10 -2.21 11.41
N PHE A 180 1.59 -3.45 11.48
CA PHE A 180 2.48 -4.04 10.48
C PHE A 180 1.88 -5.33 9.94
N VAL A 181 1.85 -5.46 8.62
CA VAL A 181 1.36 -6.66 7.91
C VAL A 181 2.55 -7.41 7.34
N PRO A 182 2.96 -8.56 7.93
CA PRO A 182 4.04 -9.38 7.40
C PRO A 182 3.61 -10.09 6.14
N LEU A 183 4.43 -10.04 5.08
CA LEU A 183 4.15 -10.63 3.77
C LEU A 183 5.22 -11.64 3.34
N GLN A 184 6.50 -11.38 3.63
CA GLN A 184 7.60 -12.20 3.11
C GLN A 184 7.47 -13.67 3.51
N ASP A 185 7.27 -13.96 4.79
CA ASP A 185 7.12 -15.34 5.29
C ASP A 185 5.89 -16.04 4.69
N LYS A 186 4.85 -15.28 4.34
CA LYS A 186 3.68 -15.84 3.65
C LYS A 186 4.03 -16.28 2.24
N PHE A 187 4.69 -15.41 1.48
CA PHE A 187 5.12 -15.74 0.13
C PHE A 187 6.16 -16.88 0.11
N ASP A 188 7.11 -16.89 1.04
CA ASP A 188 8.08 -17.99 1.18
C ASP A 188 7.37 -19.33 1.44
N LYS A 189 6.38 -19.33 2.31
CA LYS A 189 5.63 -20.55 2.65
C LYS A 189 4.80 -21.07 1.49
N ILE A 190 4.05 -20.22 0.80
CA ILE A 190 3.16 -20.65 -0.29
C ILE A 190 3.92 -21.01 -1.57
N SER A 191 5.15 -20.49 -1.76
CA SER A 191 6.02 -20.81 -2.88
C SER A 191 7.10 -21.86 -2.57
N SER A 192 6.97 -22.55 -1.43
CA SER A 192 7.96 -23.54 -0.96
C SER A 192 8.09 -24.77 -1.87
N ASP A 193 7.13 -25.04 -2.74
CA ASP A 193 7.18 -26.04 -3.81
C ASP A 193 8.05 -25.64 -5.01
N GLY A 194 8.55 -24.39 -5.02
CA GLY A 194 9.39 -23.81 -6.07
C GLY A 194 8.63 -23.12 -7.21
N ASP A 195 7.30 -23.15 -7.21
CA ASP A 195 6.48 -22.45 -8.23
C ASP A 195 6.22 -20.99 -7.85
N THR A 196 7.28 -20.17 -7.85
CA THR A 196 7.18 -18.75 -7.58
C THR A 196 6.37 -17.99 -8.64
N ARG A 197 6.34 -18.49 -9.90
CA ARG A 197 5.63 -17.84 -11.01
C ARG A 197 4.11 -17.82 -10.84
N TYR A 198 3.58 -18.76 -10.10
CA TYR A 198 2.15 -18.75 -9.77
C TYR A 198 1.77 -17.55 -8.90
N TRP A 199 2.69 -17.09 -8.06
CA TRP A 199 2.46 -16.01 -7.10
C TRP A 199 2.99 -14.66 -7.56
N SER A 200 4.08 -14.64 -8.34
CA SER A 200 4.68 -13.41 -8.87
C SER A 200 5.11 -13.60 -10.33
N VAL A 201 4.76 -12.63 -11.18
CA VAL A 201 5.06 -12.69 -12.63
C VAL A 201 6.56 -12.75 -12.89
N ASP A 202 7.35 -12.00 -12.12
CA ASP A 202 8.77 -11.75 -12.37
C ASP A 202 9.65 -11.73 -11.12
N GLY A 203 9.07 -12.00 -9.97
CA GLY A 203 9.70 -11.94 -8.65
C GLY A 203 9.40 -10.67 -7.85
N ILE A 204 8.88 -9.64 -8.49
CA ILE A 204 8.48 -8.36 -7.87
C ILE A 204 6.96 -8.19 -7.91
N HIS A 205 6.36 -8.35 -9.09
CA HIS A 205 4.96 -8.05 -9.34
C HIS A 205 4.07 -9.28 -9.09
N PRO A 206 3.13 -9.22 -8.14
CA PRO A 206 2.22 -10.31 -7.86
C PRO A 206 1.32 -10.63 -9.06
N THR A 207 1.00 -11.90 -9.23
CA THR A 207 -0.13 -12.33 -10.05
C THR A 207 -1.45 -11.98 -9.33
N SER A 208 -2.59 -12.26 -9.97
CA SER A 208 -3.89 -12.14 -9.27
C SER A 208 -3.96 -13.00 -8.01
N ALA A 209 -3.34 -14.19 -8.00
CA ALA A 209 -3.22 -15.03 -6.82
C ALA A 209 -2.34 -14.39 -5.74
N GLY A 210 -1.20 -13.80 -6.12
CA GLY A 210 -0.33 -13.06 -5.20
C GLY A 210 -1.01 -11.82 -4.62
N HIS A 211 -1.74 -11.06 -5.43
CA HIS A 211 -2.54 -9.94 -4.95
C HIS A 211 -3.63 -10.36 -3.95
N GLN A 212 -4.24 -11.54 -4.15
CA GLN A 212 -5.21 -12.08 -3.21
C GLN A 212 -4.57 -12.36 -1.83
N VAL A 213 -3.33 -12.87 -1.79
CA VAL A 213 -2.59 -13.07 -0.54
C VAL A 213 -2.38 -11.75 0.20
N ILE A 214 -1.92 -10.70 -0.49
CA ILE A 214 -1.74 -9.37 0.11
C ILE A 214 -3.06 -8.85 0.67
N LYS A 215 -4.13 -8.96 -0.13
CA LYS A 215 -5.48 -8.56 0.28
C LYS A 215 -5.95 -9.27 1.55
N GLU A 216 -5.74 -10.59 1.65
CA GLU A 216 -6.17 -11.38 2.80
C GLU A 216 -5.42 -11.01 4.08
N GLU A 217 -4.10 -10.77 3.98
CA GLU A 217 -3.32 -10.37 5.16
C GLU A 217 -3.67 -8.94 5.61
N LEU A 218 -3.86 -8.00 4.68
CA LEU A 218 -4.29 -6.63 5.00
C LEU A 218 -5.72 -6.61 5.58
N HIS A 219 -6.63 -7.42 5.05
CA HIS A 219 -8.00 -7.53 5.53
C HIS A 219 -8.09 -7.85 7.02
N LYS A 220 -7.27 -8.79 7.51
CA LYS A 220 -7.24 -9.19 8.94
C LYS A 220 -6.96 -8.02 9.89
N VAL A 221 -6.20 -7.02 9.43
CA VAL A 221 -5.89 -5.84 10.22
C VAL A 221 -7.03 -4.81 10.12
N ILE A 222 -7.54 -4.60 8.92
CA ILE A 222 -8.59 -3.60 8.66
C ILE A 222 -9.92 -3.96 9.34
N GLU A 223 -10.28 -5.24 9.47
CA GLU A 223 -11.50 -5.67 10.16
C GLU A 223 -11.61 -5.11 11.59
N ASN A 224 -10.49 -4.77 12.22
CA ASN A 224 -10.48 -4.17 13.56
C ASN A 224 -10.85 -2.69 13.57
N TYR A 225 -10.91 -2.02 12.40
CA TYR A 225 -11.13 -0.58 12.27
C TYR A 225 -12.45 -0.20 11.61
N ILE A 226 -13.04 -1.12 10.86
CA ILE A 226 -14.21 -0.93 10.02
C ILE A 226 -15.31 -1.92 10.37
#